data_0c1e65b7cce8796f8070a612765f21db
#
_entry.id   0c1e65b7cce8796f8070a612765f21db
#
_cell.length_a   1.000
_cell.length_b   1.000
_cell.length_c   1.000
_cell.angle_alpha   90.00
_cell.angle_beta   90.00
_cell.angle_gamma   90.00
#
_symmetry.space_group_name_H-M   'P 1'
#
loop_
_entity.id
_entity.type
_entity.pdbx_description
1 polymer ?
#
loop_
_entity_poly.entity_id
_entity_poly.type
_entity_poly.pdbx_seq_one_letter_code
_entity_poly.pdbx_strand_id
1 'polypeptide(L)'
;NLGGVWRVDVALGGPVAPELKGLIVLSHGTGGSELGHHQLATRLAQEGYLVAALRHPHDNWEDRSLVTSRQYFTERPAQASRVLDAVLADPSWAAKIPAGRIGALGHSAGGFTVLSLAGAQSRPAVTFEHCRAVRDDGGFCGLAKGNPGQTNGDPSRAATAAVVTPSTRDERIRAVVALAPMAVVLTPESLAQV
;
A
#
# COMPACT_ATOMS: atom_id res chain seq x y z
N ASN A 1 8.09 7.39 -19.06
CA ASN A 1 8.27 8.85 -19.21
C ASN A 1 7.30 9.58 -18.28
N LEU A 2 7.73 9.88 -17.08
CA LEU A 2 6.94 10.58 -16.05
C LEU A 2 6.84 12.08 -16.36
N GLY A 3 6.32 12.46 -17.53
CA GLY A 3 6.12 13.85 -17.89
C GLY A 3 7.37 14.64 -18.26
N GLY A 4 8.44 13.97 -18.70
CA GLY A 4 9.60 14.62 -19.34
C GLY A 4 10.63 15.30 -18.42
N VAL A 5 10.43 15.32 -17.11
CA VAL A 5 11.28 16.10 -16.18
C VAL A 5 12.07 15.22 -15.20
N TRP A 6 11.71 13.96 -15.03
CA TRP A 6 12.34 13.08 -14.05
C TRP A 6 13.37 12.15 -14.72
N ARG A 7 14.63 12.28 -14.33
CA ARG A 7 15.69 11.31 -14.65
C ARG A 7 15.94 10.49 -13.39
N VAL A 8 15.95 9.17 -13.55
CA VAL A 8 16.38 8.24 -12.49
C VAL A 8 17.54 7.46 -13.07
N ASP A 9 18.70 7.59 -12.43
CA ASP A 9 19.88 6.80 -12.79
C ASP A 9 19.72 5.42 -12.13
N VAL A 10 19.64 4.39 -12.98
CA VAL A 10 19.50 2.99 -12.52
C VAL A 10 20.53 2.12 -13.20
N ALA A 11 21.18 1.26 -12.44
CA ALA A 11 22.02 0.19 -12.97
C ALA A 11 21.16 -1.07 -13.17
N LEU A 12 20.73 -1.31 -14.42
CA LEU A 12 20.00 -2.53 -14.75
C LEU A 12 20.92 -3.74 -14.64
N GLY A 13 20.51 -4.77 -13.89
CA GLY A 13 21.29 -5.99 -13.71
C GLY A 13 22.60 -5.79 -12.95
N GLY A 14 22.70 -4.72 -12.16
CA GLY A 14 23.86 -4.48 -11.30
C GLY A 14 24.09 -5.60 -10.29
N PRO A 15 25.31 -5.74 -9.76
CA PRO A 15 25.62 -6.76 -8.78
C PRO A 15 24.81 -6.56 -7.50
N VAL A 16 24.27 -7.64 -6.98
CA VAL A 16 23.54 -7.67 -5.71
C VAL A 16 24.50 -7.99 -4.59
N ALA A 17 24.36 -7.31 -3.45
CA ALA A 17 25.14 -7.65 -2.24
C ALA A 17 25.00 -9.14 -1.92
N PRO A 18 26.10 -9.81 -1.48
CA PRO A 18 26.06 -11.23 -1.17
C PRO A 18 25.10 -11.53 0.01
N GLU A 19 25.00 -10.59 0.94
CA GLU A 19 24.11 -10.66 2.10
C GLU A 19 23.23 -9.44 2.16
N LEU A 20 21.96 -9.65 2.52
CA LEU A 20 20.97 -8.59 2.70
C LEU A 20 20.60 -8.46 4.18
N LYS A 21 20.29 -7.24 4.63
CA LYS A 21 19.75 -7.00 5.97
C LYS A 21 18.29 -7.42 6.10
N GLY A 22 17.58 -7.52 4.98
CA GLY A 22 16.17 -7.87 4.92
C GLY A 22 15.54 -7.45 3.60
N LEU A 23 14.23 -7.67 3.51
CA LEU A 23 13.38 -7.26 2.39
C LEU A 23 12.41 -6.18 2.86
N ILE A 24 12.23 -5.14 2.07
CA ILE A 24 11.21 -4.10 2.28
C ILE A 24 10.31 -4.04 1.07
N VAL A 25 9.01 -4.29 1.26
CA VAL A 25 7.98 -4.00 0.25
C VAL A 25 7.62 -2.53 0.33
N LEU A 26 7.71 -1.82 -0.79
CA LEU A 26 7.43 -0.38 -0.87
C LEU A 26 6.17 -0.11 -1.68
N SER A 27 5.12 0.38 -1.01
CA SER A 27 3.80 0.65 -1.57
C SER A 27 3.58 2.15 -1.76
N HIS A 28 3.34 2.56 -3.01
CA HIS A 28 3.05 3.97 -3.37
C HIS A 28 1.61 4.40 -3.00
N GLY A 29 1.36 5.70 -3.00
CA GLY A 29 0.02 6.30 -2.83
C GLY A 29 -0.87 6.12 -4.06
N THR A 30 -2.15 6.48 -3.92
CA THR A 30 -3.14 6.42 -5.02
C THR A 30 -2.62 7.09 -6.28
N GLY A 31 -2.72 6.40 -7.41
CA GLY A 31 -2.31 6.89 -8.72
C GLY A 31 -0.79 7.12 -8.87
N GLY A 32 0.03 6.56 -7.97
CA GLY A 32 1.48 6.66 -8.02
C GLY A 32 2.13 5.61 -8.92
N SER A 33 3.40 5.34 -8.66
CA SER A 33 4.16 4.32 -9.39
C SER A 33 5.25 3.71 -8.49
N GLU A 34 5.83 2.62 -8.94
CA GLU A 34 7.00 1.96 -8.34
C GLU A 34 8.22 2.89 -8.20
N LEU A 35 8.29 3.94 -9.02
CA LEU A 35 9.36 4.92 -9.00
C LEU A 35 9.06 6.15 -8.12
N GLY A 36 7.84 6.29 -7.60
CA GLY A 36 7.38 7.47 -6.85
C GLY A 36 8.24 7.77 -5.61
N HIS A 37 8.86 6.76 -5.03
CA HIS A 37 9.73 6.87 -3.85
C HIS A 37 11.15 6.36 -4.12
N HIS A 38 11.65 6.50 -5.36
CA HIS A 38 12.94 5.96 -5.78
C HIS A 38 14.11 6.43 -4.91
N GLN A 39 14.12 7.68 -4.43
CA GLN A 39 15.19 8.18 -3.55
C GLN A 39 15.23 7.42 -2.23
N LEU A 40 14.07 7.17 -1.62
CA LEU A 40 13.97 6.37 -0.40
C LEU A 40 14.37 4.92 -0.66
N ALA A 41 13.89 4.33 -1.77
CA ALA A 41 14.26 2.97 -2.18
C ALA A 41 15.77 2.83 -2.40
N THR A 42 16.39 3.81 -3.08
CA THR A 42 17.84 3.86 -3.27
C THR A 42 18.59 3.93 -1.93
N ARG A 43 18.14 4.79 -1.01
CA ARG A 43 18.76 4.89 0.31
C ARG A 43 18.68 3.59 1.11
N LEU A 44 17.52 2.94 1.12
CA LEU A 44 17.35 1.64 1.77
C LEU A 44 18.22 0.55 1.14
N ALA A 45 18.33 0.54 -0.20
CA ALA A 45 19.23 -0.38 -0.90
C ALA A 45 20.70 -0.14 -0.55
N GLN A 46 21.14 1.12 -0.45
CA GLN A 46 22.49 1.48 0.01
C GLN A 46 22.76 1.03 1.45
N GLU A 47 21.73 0.97 2.29
CA GLU A 47 21.80 0.42 3.65
C GLU A 47 21.79 -1.11 3.70
N GLY A 48 21.70 -1.79 2.56
CA GLY A 48 21.80 -3.25 2.43
C GLY A 48 20.45 -3.98 2.47
N TYR A 49 19.33 -3.30 2.22
CA TYR A 49 18.04 -3.95 2.07
C TYR A 49 17.73 -4.26 0.60
N LEU A 50 17.05 -5.35 0.34
CA LEU A 50 16.32 -5.53 -0.90
C LEU A 50 15.03 -4.70 -0.82
N VAL A 51 14.76 -3.87 -1.82
CA VAL A 51 13.53 -3.10 -1.88
C VAL A 51 12.70 -3.56 -3.06
N ALA A 52 11.53 -4.12 -2.77
CA ALA A 52 10.53 -4.50 -3.75
C ALA A 52 9.49 -3.37 -3.87
N ALA A 53 9.75 -2.38 -4.72
CA ALA A 53 8.81 -1.31 -5.02
C ALA A 53 7.80 -1.79 -6.05
N LEU A 54 6.51 -1.88 -5.66
CA LEU A 54 5.48 -2.39 -6.55
C LEU A 54 4.74 -1.26 -7.27
N ARG A 55 4.28 -1.54 -8.49
CA ARG A 55 3.21 -0.79 -9.14
C ARG A 55 1.91 -1.52 -8.87
N HIS A 56 0.97 -0.85 -8.19
CA HIS A 56 -0.34 -1.44 -7.95
C HIS A 56 -1.13 -1.53 -9.25
N PRO A 57 -1.48 -2.74 -9.74
CA PRO A 57 -2.42 -2.89 -10.85
C PRO A 57 -3.73 -2.16 -10.55
N HIS A 58 -4.21 -1.41 -11.53
CA HIS A 58 -5.48 -0.67 -11.46
C HIS A 58 -5.54 0.45 -10.39
N ASP A 59 -4.41 0.78 -9.74
CA ASP A 59 -4.27 2.00 -8.94
C ASP A 59 -2.86 2.58 -9.11
N ASN A 60 -2.58 3.06 -10.29
CA ASN A 60 -1.33 3.70 -10.67
C ASN A 60 -1.59 4.90 -11.59
N TRP A 61 -0.53 5.54 -12.06
CA TRP A 61 -0.61 6.74 -12.88
C TRP A 61 -1.28 6.51 -14.26
N GLU A 62 -1.30 5.27 -14.77
CA GLU A 62 -1.93 4.91 -16.04
C GLU A 62 -3.39 4.49 -15.85
N ASP A 63 -3.70 3.77 -14.77
CA ASP A 63 -5.00 3.17 -14.53
C ASP A 63 -5.38 3.31 -13.05
N ARG A 64 -6.53 3.94 -12.79
CA ARG A 64 -7.10 4.17 -11.45
C ARG A 64 -8.44 3.46 -11.24
N SER A 65 -8.77 2.48 -12.05
CA SER A 65 -10.05 1.80 -12.02
C SER A 65 -10.33 1.08 -10.70
N LEU A 66 -9.28 0.64 -9.99
CA LEU A 66 -9.41 0.04 -8.66
C LEU A 66 -9.89 1.05 -7.61
N VAL A 67 -9.53 2.33 -7.73
CA VAL A 67 -9.85 3.37 -6.72
C VAL A 67 -11.36 3.49 -6.48
N THR A 68 -12.16 3.26 -7.50
CA THR A 68 -13.62 3.26 -7.42
C THR A 68 -14.22 1.87 -7.20
N SER A 69 -13.38 0.84 -7.08
CA SER A 69 -13.81 -0.55 -6.86
C SER A 69 -14.09 -0.84 -5.39
N ARG A 70 -15.05 -1.73 -5.13
CA ARG A 70 -15.32 -2.27 -3.78
C ARG A 70 -14.16 -3.10 -3.24
N GLN A 71 -13.34 -3.67 -4.14
CA GLN A 71 -12.17 -4.48 -3.79
C GLN A 71 -10.96 -3.63 -3.38
N TYR A 72 -10.99 -2.30 -3.50
CA TYR A 72 -9.84 -1.44 -3.21
C TYR A 72 -9.13 -1.79 -1.90
N PHE A 73 -9.91 -1.95 -0.83
CA PHE A 73 -9.39 -2.15 0.52
C PHE A 73 -8.83 -3.55 0.80
N THR A 74 -9.13 -4.52 -0.05
CA THR A 74 -8.60 -5.89 0.05
C THR A 74 -7.58 -6.19 -1.03
N GLU A 75 -7.76 -5.61 -2.22
CA GLU A 75 -6.91 -5.91 -3.38
C GLU A 75 -5.52 -5.30 -3.24
N ARG A 76 -5.40 -4.05 -2.76
CA ARG A 76 -4.07 -3.44 -2.58
C ARG A 76 -3.16 -4.23 -1.64
N PRO A 77 -3.59 -4.65 -0.43
CA PRO A 77 -2.78 -5.53 0.40
C PRO A 77 -2.48 -6.87 -0.26
N ALA A 78 -3.46 -7.49 -0.93
CA ALA A 78 -3.26 -8.75 -1.64
C ALA A 78 -2.21 -8.62 -2.77
N GLN A 79 -2.18 -7.51 -3.50
CA GLN A 79 -1.14 -7.23 -4.51
C GLN A 79 0.25 -7.17 -3.88
N ALA A 80 0.39 -6.55 -2.72
CA ALA A 80 1.66 -6.47 -2.00
C ALA A 80 2.11 -7.86 -1.48
N SER A 81 1.20 -8.68 -0.98
CA SER A 81 1.49 -10.08 -0.61
C SER A 81 1.95 -10.90 -1.82
N ARG A 82 1.31 -10.74 -2.98
CA ARG A 82 1.76 -11.42 -4.23
C ARG A 82 3.17 -11.01 -4.67
N VAL A 83 3.59 -9.76 -4.41
CA VAL A 83 4.98 -9.35 -4.65
C VAL A 83 5.94 -10.09 -3.71
N LEU A 84 5.58 -10.25 -2.44
CA LEU A 84 6.35 -11.09 -1.52
C LEU A 84 6.43 -12.53 -1.99
N ASP A 85 5.32 -13.10 -2.47
CA ASP A 85 5.30 -14.46 -3.02
C ASP A 85 6.30 -14.59 -4.17
N ALA A 86 6.28 -13.64 -5.12
CA ALA A 86 7.17 -13.65 -6.27
C ALA A 86 8.65 -13.51 -5.88
N VAL A 87 8.98 -12.61 -4.97
CA VAL A 87 10.37 -12.40 -4.50
C VAL A 87 10.88 -13.63 -3.76
N LEU A 88 10.06 -14.23 -2.91
CA LEU A 88 10.46 -15.39 -2.10
C LEU A 88 10.42 -16.71 -2.89
N ALA A 89 9.74 -16.75 -4.03
CA ALA A 89 9.78 -17.88 -4.96
C ALA A 89 11.04 -17.89 -5.83
N ASP A 90 11.72 -16.76 -5.97
CA ASP A 90 12.97 -16.66 -6.73
C ASP A 90 14.17 -17.05 -5.83
N PRO A 91 14.86 -18.18 -6.11
CA PRO A 91 15.98 -18.65 -5.29
C PRO A 91 17.14 -17.66 -5.21
N SER A 92 17.30 -16.80 -6.22
CA SER A 92 18.39 -15.82 -6.28
C SER A 92 18.22 -14.72 -5.23
N TRP A 93 16.98 -14.45 -4.82
CA TRP A 93 16.62 -13.49 -3.78
C TRP A 93 16.35 -14.17 -2.44
N ALA A 94 15.55 -15.24 -2.43
CA ALA A 94 15.12 -15.91 -1.21
C ALA A 94 16.30 -16.35 -0.34
N ALA A 95 17.35 -16.90 -0.94
CA ALA A 95 18.55 -17.35 -0.24
C ALA A 95 19.34 -16.23 0.45
N LYS A 96 19.14 -14.96 0.06
CA LYS A 96 19.85 -13.80 0.60
C LYS A 96 19.06 -13.02 1.66
N ILE A 97 17.74 -13.29 1.78
CA ILE A 97 16.87 -12.60 2.72
C ILE A 97 16.89 -13.35 4.06
N PRO A 98 17.37 -12.74 5.15
CA PRO A 98 17.37 -13.41 6.45
C PRO A 98 15.94 -13.69 6.93
N ALA A 99 15.75 -14.84 7.54
CA ALA A 99 14.46 -15.25 8.10
C ALA A 99 13.90 -14.21 9.09
N GLY A 100 12.62 -13.87 8.96
CA GLY A 100 11.96 -12.90 9.83
C GLY A 100 12.40 -11.44 9.63
N ARG A 101 13.13 -11.12 8.56
CA ARG A 101 13.58 -9.77 8.24
C ARG A 101 12.84 -9.16 7.03
N ILE A 102 11.52 -9.23 7.08
CA ILE A 102 10.65 -8.66 6.06
C ILE A 102 9.82 -7.52 6.67
N GLY A 103 9.91 -6.35 6.07
CA GLY A 103 9.13 -5.18 6.43
C GLY A 103 8.34 -4.64 5.26
N ALA A 104 7.41 -3.72 5.54
CA ALA A 104 6.69 -2.99 4.52
C ALA A 104 6.69 -1.49 4.83
N LEU A 105 6.83 -0.67 3.80
CA LEU A 105 6.81 0.78 3.88
C LEU A 105 5.80 1.32 2.87
N GLY A 106 4.98 2.28 3.27
CA GLY A 106 4.00 2.86 2.35
C GLY A 106 3.63 4.28 2.66
N HIS A 107 3.28 5.02 1.61
CA HIS A 107 2.84 6.42 1.70
C HIS A 107 1.37 6.56 1.30
N SER A 108 0.59 7.37 2.03
CA SER A 108 -0.82 7.64 1.73
C SER A 108 -1.65 6.35 1.66
N ALA A 109 -2.23 6.00 0.50
CA ALA A 109 -2.88 4.70 0.26
C ALA A 109 -1.91 3.51 0.44
N GLY A 110 -0.61 3.69 0.18
CA GLY A 110 0.41 2.70 0.51
C GLY A 110 0.57 2.54 2.02
N GLY A 111 0.44 3.61 2.79
CA GLY A 111 0.41 3.56 4.25
C GLY A 111 -0.77 2.75 4.77
N PHE A 112 -1.97 2.93 4.19
CA PHE A 112 -3.12 2.04 4.42
C PHE A 112 -2.77 0.59 4.09
N THR A 113 -2.16 0.35 2.91
CA THR A 113 -1.78 -1.00 2.46
C THR A 113 -0.91 -1.73 3.48
N VAL A 114 0.15 -1.07 3.98
CA VAL A 114 1.08 -1.73 4.91
C VAL A 114 0.49 -1.92 6.31
N LEU A 115 -0.38 -1.01 6.78
CA LEU A 115 -1.13 -1.20 8.01
C LEU A 115 -2.09 -2.40 7.90
N SER A 116 -2.74 -2.57 6.73
CA SER A 116 -3.60 -3.73 6.47
C SER A 116 -2.81 -5.04 6.45
N LEU A 117 -1.59 -5.05 5.89
CA LEU A 117 -0.68 -6.20 5.96
C LEU A 117 -0.24 -6.52 7.40
N ALA A 118 -0.21 -5.54 8.28
CA ALA A 118 0.06 -5.75 9.71
C ALA A 118 -1.17 -6.21 10.50
N GLY A 119 -2.37 -6.19 9.89
CA GLY A 119 -3.60 -6.69 10.49
C GLY A 119 -4.72 -5.67 10.66
N ALA A 120 -4.47 -4.39 10.35
CA ALA A 120 -5.52 -3.38 10.39
C ALA A 120 -6.63 -3.69 9.39
N GLN A 121 -7.88 -3.49 9.80
CA GLN A 121 -9.06 -3.73 8.98
C GLN A 121 -9.78 -2.42 8.68
N SER A 122 -10.36 -2.30 7.51
CA SER A 122 -11.08 -1.10 7.09
C SER A 122 -12.59 -1.27 7.21
N ARG A 123 -13.27 -0.14 7.46
CA ARG A 123 -14.71 0.02 7.34
C ARG A 123 -14.99 1.17 6.37
N PRO A 124 -15.24 0.90 5.09
CA PRO A 124 -15.31 1.94 4.05
C PRO A 124 -16.32 3.07 4.34
N ALA A 125 -17.40 2.78 5.07
CA ALA A 125 -18.41 3.78 5.46
C ALA A 125 -17.82 4.95 6.27
N VAL A 126 -16.74 4.72 7.04
CA VAL A 126 -16.09 5.76 7.86
C VAL A 126 -15.61 6.94 7.01
N THR A 127 -15.22 6.68 5.75
CA THR A 127 -14.86 7.74 4.79
C THR A 127 -15.96 8.80 4.65
N PHE A 128 -17.23 8.38 4.59
CA PHE A 128 -18.36 9.32 4.43
C PHE A 128 -18.74 9.98 5.75
N GLU A 129 -18.66 9.22 6.83
CA GLU A 129 -18.87 9.74 8.18
C GLU A 129 -17.86 10.86 8.44
N HIS A 130 -16.58 10.61 8.14
CA HIS A 130 -15.50 11.59 8.26
C HIS A 130 -15.75 12.83 7.39
N CYS A 131 -15.98 12.64 6.10
CA CYS A 131 -16.15 13.77 5.17
C CYS A 131 -17.45 14.59 5.38
N ARG A 132 -18.42 14.06 6.14
CA ARG A 132 -19.56 14.84 6.60
C ARG A 132 -19.25 15.64 7.85
N ALA A 133 -18.42 15.09 8.74
CA ALA A 133 -18.08 15.71 10.01
C ALA A 133 -16.95 16.74 9.87
N VAL A 134 -15.94 16.45 9.04
CA VAL A 134 -14.73 17.26 8.86
C VAL A 134 -14.79 17.94 7.49
N ARG A 135 -15.17 19.23 7.46
CA ARG A 135 -15.42 19.95 6.21
C ARG A 135 -14.18 20.51 5.54
N ASP A 136 -13.09 20.63 6.27
CA ASP A 136 -11.82 21.23 5.84
C ASP A 136 -10.79 20.23 5.37
N ASP A 137 -11.08 18.92 5.41
CA ASP A 137 -10.23 17.87 4.83
C ASP A 137 -10.49 17.71 3.32
N GLY A 138 -10.24 18.77 2.57
CA GLY A 138 -10.46 18.80 1.11
C GLY A 138 -9.54 17.83 0.35
N GLY A 139 -8.37 17.52 0.89
CA GLY A 139 -7.42 16.60 0.29
C GLY A 139 -7.95 15.18 0.25
N PHE A 140 -8.28 14.61 1.40
CA PHE A 140 -8.83 13.26 1.49
C PHE A 140 -10.24 13.17 0.92
N CYS A 141 -11.13 14.09 1.30
CA CYS A 141 -12.52 14.05 0.89
C CYS A 141 -12.72 14.40 -0.60
N GLY A 142 -11.79 15.16 -1.20
CA GLY A 142 -11.75 15.38 -2.65
C GLY A 142 -11.45 14.08 -3.42
N LEU A 143 -10.53 13.26 -2.92
CA LEU A 143 -10.24 11.93 -3.48
C LEU A 143 -11.39 10.94 -3.23
N ALA A 144 -12.11 11.09 -2.13
CA ALA A 144 -13.25 10.23 -1.79
C ALA A 144 -14.50 10.51 -2.66
N LYS A 145 -14.58 11.67 -3.31
CA LYS A 145 -15.64 11.97 -4.29
C LYS A 145 -15.49 11.03 -5.50
N GLY A 146 -16.36 10.07 -5.62
CA GLY A 146 -16.29 9.00 -6.63
C GLY A 146 -15.91 7.63 -6.08
N ASN A 147 -15.62 7.52 -4.81
CA ASN A 147 -15.35 6.25 -4.15
C ASN A 147 -16.64 5.38 -4.10
N PRO A 148 -16.54 4.05 -4.31
CA PRO A 148 -17.67 3.12 -4.31
C PRO A 148 -18.46 3.06 -3.00
N GLY A 149 -17.92 3.59 -1.92
CA GLY A 149 -18.64 3.79 -0.69
C GLY A 149 -19.69 4.92 -0.76
N GLN A 150 -19.70 5.80 -1.79
CA GLN A 150 -20.81 6.73 -1.97
C GLN A 150 -22.07 5.92 -2.29
N THR A 151 -22.96 5.86 -1.31
CA THR A 151 -24.16 5.04 -1.41
C THR A 151 -25.17 5.62 -2.40
N ASN A 152 -25.02 6.91 -2.77
CA ASN A 152 -25.98 7.66 -3.60
C ASN A 152 -27.44 7.36 -3.24
N GLY A 153 -27.69 7.09 -1.94
CA GLY A 153 -29.02 6.70 -1.45
C GLY A 153 -29.39 5.22 -1.63
N ASP A 154 -28.48 4.39 -2.16
CA ASP A 154 -28.72 2.93 -2.29
C ASP A 154 -28.45 2.19 -0.96
N PRO A 155 -29.49 1.63 -0.30
CA PRO A 155 -29.35 0.94 0.98
C PRO A 155 -28.43 -0.28 0.92
N SER A 156 -28.36 -0.97 -0.23
CA SER A 156 -27.49 -2.15 -0.39
C SER A 156 -26.00 -1.75 -0.38
N ARG A 157 -25.68 -0.63 -0.97
CA ARG A 157 -24.31 -0.05 -0.92
C ARG A 157 -23.95 0.45 0.47
N ALA A 158 -24.89 1.07 1.18
CA ALA A 158 -24.71 1.49 2.57
C ALA A 158 -24.41 0.29 3.48
N ALA A 159 -25.20 -0.77 3.37
CA ALA A 159 -24.99 -2.00 4.14
C ALA A 159 -23.61 -2.62 3.89
N THR A 160 -23.20 -2.72 2.61
CA THR A 160 -21.89 -3.26 2.24
C THR A 160 -20.75 -2.38 2.76
N ALA A 161 -20.90 -1.05 2.71
CA ALA A 161 -19.87 -0.11 3.18
C ALA A 161 -19.71 -0.16 4.72
N ALA A 162 -20.76 -0.53 5.45
CA ALA A 162 -20.74 -0.66 6.91
C ALA A 162 -19.98 -1.90 7.39
N VAL A 163 -19.76 -2.88 6.51
CA VAL A 163 -19.05 -4.13 6.87
C VAL A 163 -17.55 -3.85 6.98
N VAL A 164 -16.95 -4.37 8.05
CA VAL A 164 -15.49 -4.40 8.20
C VAL A 164 -14.91 -5.38 7.18
N THR A 165 -13.85 -4.97 6.48
CA THR A 165 -13.20 -5.84 5.50
C THR A 165 -12.54 -7.04 6.17
N PRO A 166 -12.44 -8.19 5.48
CA PRO A 166 -11.63 -9.29 5.96
C PRO A 166 -10.18 -8.86 6.25
N SER A 167 -9.56 -9.49 7.23
CA SER A 167 -8.14 -9.26 7.50
C SER A 167 -7.30 -9.69 6.29
N THR A 168 -6.35 -8.85 5.94
CA THR A 168 -5.35 -9.11 4.89
C THR A 168 -3.94 -9.21 5.50
N ARG A 169 -3.87 -9.57 6.79
CA ARG A 169 -2.61 -9.75 7.50
C ARG A 169 -1.70 -10.74 6.78
N ASP A 170 -0.45 -10.36 6.62
CA ASP A 170 0.61 -11.23 6.11
C ASP A 170 1.63 -11.48 7.23
N GLU A 171 1.64 -12.68 7.78
CA GLU A 171 2.47 -13.04 8.93
C GLU A 171 3.98 -12.97 8.65
N ARG A 172 4.37 -12.84 7.40
CA ARG A 172 5.78 -12.65 7.01
C ARG A 172 6.25 -11.23 7.31
N ILE A 173 5.33 -10.24 7.36
CA ILE A 173 5.64 -8.84 7.68
C ILE A 173 5.87 -8.70 9.17
N ARG A 174 7.07 -8.24 9.55
CA ARG A 174 7.51 -8.09 10.95
C ARG A 174 7.59 -6.64 11.43
N ALA A 175 7.58 -5.71 10.50
CA ALA A 175 7.59 -4.27 10.79
C ALA A 175 6.93 -3.50 9.66
N VAL A 176 6.24 -2.43 10.00
CA VAL A 176 5.65 -1.52 9.03
C VAL A 176 6.03 -0.07 9.32
N VAL A 177 6.22 0.70 8.24
CA VAL A 177 6.36 2.17 8.31
C VAL A 177 5.28 2.79 7.43
N ALA A 178 4.35 3.49 8.05
CA ALA A 178 3.26 4.18 7.37
C ALA A 178 3.52 5.69 7.35
N LEU A 179 3.77 6.24 6.16
CA LEU A 179 4.01 7.67 5.94
C LEU A 179 2.71 8.34 5.51
N ALA A 180 2.23 9.31 6.30
CA ALA A 180 0.97 10.01 6.06
C ALA A 180 -0.15 9.06 5.59
N PRO A 181 -0.47 7.98 6.34
CA PRO A 181 -1.34 6.92 5.87
C PRO A 181 -2.78 7.40 5.68
N MET A 182 -3.48 6.82 4.72
CA MET A 182 -4.93 6.91 4.62
C MET A 182 -5.56 6.05 5.74
N ALA A 183 -5.42 6.51 6.99
CA ALA A 183 -5.81 5.73 8.17
C ALA A 183 -7.27 5.94 8.59
N VAL A 184 -7.92 6.99 8.12
CA VAL A 184 -9.32 7.32 8.48
C VAL A 184 -10.30 6.18 8.20
N VAL A 185 -10.00 5.31 7.25
CA VAL A 185 -10.84 4.15 6.89
C VAL A 185 -10.62 2.94 7.80
N LEU A 186 -9.55 2.94 8.60
CA LEU A 186 -9.20 1.82 9.47
C LEU A 186 -9.98 1.87 10.77
N THR A 187 -10.34 0.71 11.30
CA THR A 187 -11.05 0.63 12.58
C THR A 187 -10.07 0.80 13.73
N PRO A 188 -10.38 1.60 14.76
CA PRO A 188 -9.50 1.80 15.92
C PRO A 188 -9.15 0.48 16.62
N GLU A 189 -10.11 -0.44 16.69
CA GLU A 189 -9.96 -1.74 17.34
C GLU A 189 -8.90 -2.59 16.65
N SER A 190 -8.86 -2.56 15.30
CA SER A 190 -7.85 -3.31 14.54
C SER A 190 -6.48 -2.64 14.57
N LEU A 191 -6.44 -1.31 14.59
CA LEU A 191 -5.19 -0.56 14.71
C LEU A 191 -4.48 -0.82 16.06
N ALA A 192 -5.21 -1.06 17.12
CA ALA A 192 -4.65 -1.39 18.43
C ALA A 192 -3.94 -2.76 18.47
N GLN A 193 -4.04 -3.55 17.41
CA GLN A 193 -3.45 -4.90 17.29
C GLN A 193 -2.26 -4.95 16.30
N VAL A 194 -1.89 -3.81 15.73
CA VAL A 194 -0.80 -3.67 14.74
C VAL A 194 0.56 -3.47 15.42
#